data_4165d7cad46b8e2d9553f321b6131fd9
#
_entry.id   4165d7cad46b8e2d9553f321b6131fd9
#
_cell.length_a   1.000
_cell.length_b   1.000
_cell.length_c   1.000
_cell.angle_alpha   90.00
_cell.angle_beta   90.00
_cell.angle_gamma   90.00
#
_symmetry.space_group_name_H-M   'P 1'
#
loop_
_entity.id
_entity.type
_entity.pdbx_description
1 polymer ?
#
loop_
_entity_poly.entity_id
_entity_poly.type
_entity_poly.pdbx_seq_one_letter_code
_entity_poly.pdbx_strand_id
1 'polypeptide(L)'
;VLEKRQKNKSLRYRTGIEKLIYAQLSFQRQNNFFHSDLHEKRIMNAIKDGNIDDLISYLKHPSFEGVGTLSKSSTLRNKKNLAICGVTLATRAAVEGGVQLEQAYTMSDLYIQHIEGLSEVVQIDQFLTAVFSEFAYHVHFQKQNKYSKVVTSCQTYIAQHLYAKCSISNIAKMNRLNPIYLCQLFKNEVGISLREYIQQQKIEEAKRLLVSSSYSLTDIWTYLHFTDQSYFTKVFKKFVGTTPKQYRNTY
;
A
#
# COMPACT_ATOMS: atom_id res chain seq x y z
N VAL A 1 5.01 49.04 -1.99
CA VAL A 1 5.49 49.05 -0.56
C VAL A 1 4.97 47.81 0.18
N LEU A 2 3.72 47.41 -0.01
CA LEU A 2 3.12 46.20 0.63
C LEU A 2 3.76 44.90 0.16
N GLU A 3 4.02 44.74 -1.12
CA GLU A 3 4.68 43.53 -1.67
C GLU A 3 6.14 43.35 -1.18
N LYS A 4 6.91 44.42 -1.08
CA LYS A 4 8.26 44.40 -0.46
C LYS A 4 8.23 43.99 1.02
N ARG A 5 7.22 44.46 1.77
CA ARG A 5 7.05 44.05 3.18
C ARG A 5 6.64 42.61 3.35
N GLN A 6 5.76 42.08 2.50
CA GLN A 6 5.38 40.66 2.49
C GLN A 6 6.56 39.76 2.09
N LYS A 7 7.33 40.13 1.06
CA LYS A 7 8.52 39.40 0.61
C LYS A 7 9.62 39.36 1.69
N ASN A 8 9.84 40.47 2.38
CA ASN A 8 10.79 40.51 3.50
C ASN A 8 10.32 39.72 4.76
N LYS A 9 9.01 39.69 5.06
CA LYS A 9 8.47 38.83 6.11
C LYS A 9 8.64 37.33 5.75
N SER A 10 8.29 36.93 4.55
CA SER A 10 8.45 35.53 4.09
C SER A 10 9.91 35.08 4.12
N LEU A 11 10.86 35.96 3.73
CA LEU A 11 12.30 35.67 3.79
C LEU A 11 12.81 35.48 5.23
N ARG A 12 12.37 36.32 6.18
CA ARG A 12 12.72 36.18 7.61
C ARG A 12 12.16 34.88 8.22
N TYR A 13 10.93 34.52 7.91
CA TYR A 13 10.35 33.23 8.34
C TYR A 13 11.14 32.06 7.79
N ARG A 14 11.49 32.09 6.51
CA ARG A 14 12.28 31.05 5.83
C ARG A 14 13.64 30.84 6.51
N THR A 15 14.39 31.93 6.74
CA THR A 15 15.72 31.86 7.38
C THR A 15 15.64 31.35 8.84
N GLY A 16 14.58 31.69 9.57
CA GLY A 16 14.34 31.20 10.93
C GLY A 16 14.04 29.70 10.96
N ILE A 17 13.16 29.24 10.06
CA ILE A 17 12.80 27.82 9.93
C ILE A 17 14.01 26.99 9.49
N GLU A 18 14.79 27.45 8.53
CA GLU A 18 15.99 26.74 8.07
C GLU A 18 16.98 26.49 9.22
N LYS A 19 17.24 27.51 10.07
CA LYS A 19 18.09 27.35 11.26
C LYS A 19 17.55 26.30 12.23
N LEU A 20 16.24 26.28 12.46
CA LEU A 20 15.59 25.29 13.33
C LEU A 20 15.69 23.88 12.74
N ILE A 21 15.50 23.74 11.42
CA ILE A 21 15.67 22.46 10.72
C ILE A 21 17.10 21.94 10.88
N TYR A 22 18.13 22.78 10.63
CA TYR A 22 19.51 22.38 10.80
C TYR A 22 19.85 21.98 12.24
N ALA A 23 19.38 22.72 13.22
CA ALA A 23 19.57 22.38 14.63
C ALA A 23 18.93 21.03 14.98
N GLN A 24 17.70 20.79 14.51
CA GLN A 24 16.98 19.55 14.77
C GLN A 24 17.64 18.35 14.07
N LEU A 25 18.06 18.50 12.80
CA LEU A 25 18.78 17.46 12.06
C LEU A 25 20.12 17.12 12.71
N SER A 26 20.85 18.13 13.22
CA SER A 26 22.11 17.92 13.94
C SER A 26 21.88 17.13 15.24
N PHE A 27 20.84 17.49 15.99
CA PHE A 27 20.46 16.77 17.21
C PHE A 27 20.07 15.30 16.91
N GLN A 28 19.27 15.07 15.88
CA GLN A 28 18.88 13.72 15.47
C GLN A 28 20.09 12.86 15.08
N ARG A 29 21.03 13.43 14.31
CA ARG A 29 22.27 12.72 13.92
C ARG A 29 23.14 12.38 15.11
N GLN A 30 23.29 13.28 16.07
CA GLN A 30 24.10 13.05 17.27
C GLN A 30 23.51 11.97 18.19
N ASN A 31 22.18 11.82 18.19
CA ASN A 31 21.47 10.87 19.02
C ASN A 31 21.03 9.60 18.28
N ASN A 32 21.48 9.38 17.06
CA ASN A 32 21.08 8.25 16.20
C ASN A 32 19.55 8.11 16.06
N PHE A 33 18.83 9.22 16.11
CA PHE A 33 17.37 9.24 16.00
C PHE A 33 16.96 9.52 14.55
N PHE A 34 16.48 8.49 13.87
CA PHE A 34 16.02 8.58 12.48
C PHE A 34 14.54 8.22 12.39
N HIS A 35 13.79 8.98 11.61
CA HIS A 35 12.44 8.59 11.24
C HIS A 35 12.47 7.35 10.35
N SER A 36 11.73 6.32 10.73
CA SER A 36 11.56 5.14 9.88
C SER A 36 10.29 5.30 9.05
N ASP A 37 10.45 5.41 7.74
CA ASP A 37 9.32 5.43 6.78
C ASP A 37 8.81 4.02 6.44
N LEU A 38 9.59 2.98 6.75
CA LEU A 38 9.27 1.61 6.37
C LEU A 38 8.01 1.08 7.07
N HIS A 39 7.87 1.35 8.36
CA HIS A 39 6.71 0.89 9.14
C HIS A 39 5.43 1.62 8.72
N GLU A 40 5.49 2.95 8.55
CA GLU A 40 4.38 3.75 8.04
C GLU A 40 3.95 3.27 6.65
N LYS A 41 4.90 3.07 5.73
CA LYS A 41 4.62 2.56 4.38
C LYS A 41 3.95 1.19 4.39
N ARG A 42 4.36 0.28 5.29
CA ARG A 42 3.73 -1.05 5.42
C ARG A 42 2.28 -0.93 5.86
N ILE A 43 1.98 -0.12 6.85
CA ILE A 43 0.61 0.13 7.31
C ILE A 43 -0.22 0.76 6.19
N MET A 44 0.27 1.81 5.55
CA MET A 44 -0.47 2.50 4.48
C MET A 44 -0.70 1.59 3.27
N ASN A 45 0.28 0.76 2.89
CA ASN A 45 0.11 -0.22 1.83
C ASN A 45 -0.90 -1.31 2.21
N ALA A 46 -0.90 -1.81 3.46
CA ALA A 46 -1.89 -2.77 3.93
C ALA A 46 -3.31 -2.20 3.88
N ILE A 47 -3.50 -0.94 4.25
CA ILE A 47 -4.78 -0.23 4.11
C ILE A 47 -5.18 -0.11 2.63
N LYS A 48 -4.29 0.41 1.78
CA LYS A 48 -4.51 0.56 0.34
C LYS A 48 -4.87 -0.76 -0.34
N ASP A 49 -4.24 -1.84 0.10
CA ASP A 49 -4.49 -3.17 -0.46
C ASP A 49 -5.70 -3.86 0.15
N GLY A 50 -6.25 -3.33 1.24
CA GLY A 50 -7.35 -3.95 1.99
C GLY A 50 -6.91 -5.26 2.65
N ASN A 51 -5.62 -5.39 2.96
CA ASN A 51 -5.06 -6.58 3.59
C ASN A 51 -5.11 -6.44 5.12
N ILE A 52 -6.19 -6.95 5.69
CA ILE A 52 -6.48 -6.83 7.13
C ILE A 52 -5.48 -7.64 7.96
N ASP A 53 -5.07 -8.82 7.49
CA ASP A 53 -4.15 -9.70 8.22
C ASP A 53 -2.76 -9.08 8.37
N ASP A 54 -2.20 -8.57 7.29
CA ASP A 54 -0.93 -7.84 7.31
C ASP A 54 -1.02 -6.59 8.19
N LEU A 55 -2.11 -5.82 8.07
CA LEU A 55 -2.34 -4.64 8.90
C LEU A 55 -2.33 -4.98 10.39
N ILE A 56 -3.08 -6.00 10.82
CA ILE A 56 -3.11 -6.44 12.22
C ILE A 56 -1.71 -6.88 12.67
N SER A 57 -0.97 -7.60 11.84
CA SER A 57 0.40 -8.00 12.13
C SER A 57 1.32 -6.80 12.38
N TYR A 58 1.24 -5.77 11.54
CA TYR A 58 2.06 -4.56 11.69
C TYR A 58 1.67 -3.73 12.91
N LEU A 59 0.37 -3.64 13.24
CA LEU A 59 -0.12 -2.91 14.41
C LEU A 59 0.22 -3.59 15.74
N LYS A 60 0.38 -4.94 15.76
CA LYS A 60 0.82 -5.68 16.96
C LYS A 60 2.28 -5.46 17.32
N HIS A 61 3.12 -5.07 16.36
CA HIS A 61 4.55 -4.81 16.56
C HIS A 61 4.86 -3.34 16.21
N PRO A 62 4.35 -2.39 17.00
CA PRO A 62 4.56 -0.98 16.70
C PRO A 62 6.03 -0.63 16.91
N SER A 63 6.75 -0.44 15.82
CA SER A 63 8.07 0.20 15.84
C SER A 63 7.84 1.70 15.98
N PHE A 64 7.48 2.17 17.18
CA PHE A 64 7.33 3.61 17.47
C PHE A 64 8.69 4.32 17.61
N GLU A 65 9.79 3.64 17.32
CA GLU A 65 11.09 4.27 17.20
C GLU A 65 11.07 5.24 16.02
N GLY A 66 11.32 6.50 16.31
CA GLY A 66 11.42 7.55 15.28
C GLY A 66 10.16 8.37 15.03
N VAL A 67 9.13 8.28 15.88
CA VAL A 67 7.97 9.18 15.78
C VAL A 67 8.31 10.57 16.30
N GLY A 68 8.06 11.61 15.49
CA GLY A 68 8.39 12.99 15.83
C GLY A 68 7.59 13.55 17.01
N THR A 69 8.16 14.56 17.68
CA THR A 69 7.46 15.32 18.72
C THR A 69 6.80 16.55 18.10
N LEU A 70 5.47 16.52 17.96
CA LEU A 70 4.67 17.60 17.37
C LEU A 70 4.15 18.60 18.42
N SER A 71 4.19 18.23 19.72
CA SER A 71 3.90 19.10 20.84
C SER A 71 4.84 18.81 21.99
N LYS A 72 5.64 19.81 22.41
CA LYS A 72 6.58 19.69 23.53
C LYS A 72 5.91 19.95 24.89
N SER A 73 4.77 20.64 24.91
CA SER A 73 4.09 21.09 26.14
C SER A 73 3.08 20.07 26.67
N SER A 74 2.61 19.14 25.85
CA SER A 74 1.58 18.18 26.26
C SER A 74 1.71 16.87 25.50
N THR A 75 1.90 15.77 26.24
CA THR A 75 1.93 14.40 25.68
C THR A 75 0.61 14.05 25.00
N LEU A 76 -0.52 14.41 25.62
CA LEU A 76 -1.84 14.20 25.03
C LEU A 76 -1.99 14.94 23.70
N ARG A 77 -1.61 16.23 23.65
CA ARG A 77 -1.67 17.01 22.42
C ARG A 77 -0.73 16.47 21.35
N ASN A 78 0.48 16.04 21.74
CA ASN A 78 1.40 15.38 20.83
C ASN A 78 0.78 14.14 20.18
N LYS A 79 0.14 13.30 20.99
CA LYS A 79 -0.50 12.07 20.53
C LYS A 79 -1.68 12.35 19.62
N LYS A 80 -2.53 13.34 19.94
CA LYS A 80 -3.62 13.80 19.06
C LYS A 80 -3.09 14.24 17.69
N ASN A 81 -2.07 15.07 17.67
CA ASN A 81 -1.47 15.57 16.43
C ASN A 81 -0.95 14.41 15.55
N LEU A 82 -0.26 13.45 16.16
CA LEU A 82 0.24 12.26 15.45
C LEU A 82 -0.92 11.39 14.91
N ALA A 83 -1.96 11.21 15.71
CA ALA A 83 -3.13 10.45 15.29
C ALA A 83 -3.87 11.13 14.12
N ILE A 84 -4.05 12.45 14.15
CA ILE A 84 -4.63 13.22 13.05
C ILE A 84 -3.82 13.06 11.75
N CYS A 85 -2.48 13.13 11.85
CA CYS A 85 -1.60 12.85 10.70
C CYS A 85 -1.80 11.41 10.19
N GLY A 86 -1.87 10.43 11.08
CA GLY A 86 -2.11 9.02 10.74
C GLY A 86 -3.45 8.82 10.03
N VAL A 87 -4.54 9.42 10.54
CA VAL A 87 -5.87 9.38 9.90
C VAL A 87 -5.81 9.98 8.50
N THR A 88 -5.12 11.12 8.33
CA THR A 88 -4.99 11.78 7.03
C THR A 88 -4.26 10.90 6.00
N LEU A 89 -3.18 10.22 6.41
CA LEU A 89 -2.44 9.30 5.55
C LEU A 89 -3.28 8.07 5.21
N ALA A 90 -3.97 7.48 6.20
CA ALA A 90 -4.87 6.34 6.00
C ALA A 90 -6.03 6.68 5.05
N THR A 91 -6.59 7.89 5.15
CA THR A 91 -7.63 8.39 4.22
C THR A 91 -7.14 8.37 2.78
N ARG A 92 -5.93 8.87 2.53
CA ARG A 92 -5.34 8.85 1.18
C ARG A 92 -5.07 7.44 0.69
N ALA A 93 -4.54 6.57 1.54
CA ALA A 93 -4.33 5.16 1.22
C ALA A 93 -5.65 4.45 0.88
N ALA A 94 -6.73 4.73 1.61
CA ALA A 94 -8.05 4.16 1.36
C ALA A 94 -8.63 4.65 0.01
N VAL A 95 -8.49 5.94 -0.32
CA VAL A 95 -8.90 6.47 -1.65
C VAL A 95 -8.11 5.80 -2.77
N GLU A 96 -6.79 5.68 -2.62
CA GLU A 96 -5.95 4.95 -3.58
C GLU A 96 -6.34 3.46 -3.68
N GLY A 97 -6.85 2.88 -2.59
CA GLY A 97 -7.37 1.52 -2.53
C GLY A 97 -8.75 1.34 -3.17
N GLY A 98 -9.43 2.45 -3.55
CA GLY A 98 -10.70 2.44 -4.28
C GLY A 98 -11.93 2.85 -3.47
N VAL A 99 -11.78 3.31 -2.22
CA VAL A 99 -12.86 3.94 -1.47
C VAL A 99 -13.23 5.28 -2.13
N GLN A 100 -14.52 5.56 -2.25
CA GLN A 100 -14.97 6.82 -2.83
C GLN A 100 -14.47 8.01 -2.02
N LEU A 101 -14.03 9.07 -2.72
CA LEU A 101 -13.41 10.25 -2.13
C LEU A 101 -14.26 10.85 -1.01
N GLU A 102 -15.52 11.16 -1.30
CA GLU A 102 -16.48 11.76 -0.34
C GLU A 102 -16.66 10.90 0.91
N GLN A 103 -16.75 9.57 0.73
CA GLN A 103 -16.86 8.63 1.84
C GLN A 103 -15.60 8.66 2.72
N ALA A 104 -14.42 8.55 2.12
CA ALA A 104 -13.16 8.53 2.84
C ALA A 104 -12.92 9.84 3.65
N TYR A 105 -13.23 10.99 3.05
CA TYR A 105 -13.08 12.28 3.72
C TYR A 105 -14.12 12.49 4.83
N THR A 106 -15.36 12.07 4.62
CA THR A 106 -16.39 12.12 5.68
C THR A 106 -15.97 11.26 6.89
N MET A 107 -15.43 10.05 6.64
CA MET A 107 -14.88 9.21 7.69
C MET A 107 -13.73 9.89 8.41
N SER A 108 -12.79 10.49 7.67
CA SER A 108 -11.66 11.24 8.21
C SER A 108 -12.11 12.35 9.16
N ASP A 109 -13.07 13.16 8.73
CA ASP A 109 -13.58 14.29 9.52
C ASP A 109 -14.18 13.81 10.85
N LEU A 110 -15.00 12.76 10.81
CA LEU A 110 -15.60 12.18 12.01
C LEU A 110 -14.55 11.58 12.95
N TYR A 111 -13.55 10.89 12.43
CA TYR A 111 -12.48 10.32 13.23
C TYR A 111 -11.61 11.38 13.88
N ILE A 112 -11.29 12.46 13.18
CA ILE A 112 -10.51 13.59 13.73
C ILE A 112 -11.30 14.29 14.82
N GLN A 113 -12.60 14.55 14.61
CA GLN A 113 -13.48 15.13 15.64
C GLN A 113 -13.53 14.24 16.89
N HIS A 114 -13.62 12.93 16.73
CA HIS A 114 -13.59 11.99 17.84
C HIS A 114 -12.26 12.05 18.61
N ILE A 115 -11.12 12.04 17.90
CA ILE A 115 -9.77 12.15 18.51
C ILE A 115 -9.66 13.43 19.33
N GLU A 116 -10.22 14.56 18.86
CA GLU A 116 -10.18 15.82 19.61
C GLU A 116 -10.96 15.74 20.93
N GLY A 117 -12.00 14.92 21.02
CA GLY A 117 -12.76 14.67 22.24
C GLY A 117 -12.09 13.75 23.26
N LEU A 118 -11.10 12.94 22.86
CA LEU A 118 -10.43 12.00 23.76
C LEU A 118 -9.54 12.72 24.79
N SER A 119 -9.47 12.23 26.01
CA SER A 119 -8.69 12.79 27.10
C SER A 119 -7.50 11.96 27.56
N GLU A 120 -7.36 10.72 27.06
CA GLU A 120 -6.32 9.78 27.46
C GLU A 120 -5.53 9.27 26.26
N VAL A 121 -4.20 9.14 26.42
CA VAL A 121 -3.28 8.68 25.37
C VAL A 121 -3.63 7.25 24.92
N VAL A 122 -3.97 6.36 25.87
CA VAL A 122 -4.30 4.96 25.57
C VAL A 122 -5.55 4.86 24.69
N GLN A 123 -6.57 5.70 24.97
CA GLN A 123 -7.79 5.73 24.15
C GLN A 123 -7.49 6.15 22.70
N ILE A 124 -6.55 7.09 22.50
CA ILE A 124 -6.14 7.52 21.15
C ILE A 124 -5.47 6.39 20.40
N ASP A 125 -4.58 5.60 21.03
CA ASP A 125 -3.90 4.47 20.41
C ASP A 125 -4.87 3.36 19.99
N GLN A 126 -5.80 3.02 20.88
CA GLN A 126 -6.84 2.03 20.60
C GLN A 126 -7.74 2.49 19.46
N PHE A 127 -8.16 3.75 19.50
CA PHE A 127 -9.02 4.32 18.47
C PHE A 127 -8.32 4.40 17.11
N LEU A 128 -7.04 4.81 17.07
CA LEU A 128 -6.27 4.87 15.82
C LEU A 128 -6.11 3.48 15.18
N THR A 129 -5.91 2.44 16.00
CA THR A 129 -5.87 1.05 15.53
C THR A 129 -7.21 0.66 14.90
N ALA A 130 -8.33 1.01 15.52
CA ALA A 130 -9.66 0.77 14.98
C ALA A 130 -9.90 1.53 13.66
N VAL A 131 -9.49 2.79 13.58
CA VAL A 131 -9.60 3.63 12.37
C VAL A 131 -8.84 3.01 11.19
N PHE A 132 -7.61 2.56 11.40
CA PHE A 132 -6.83 1.90 10.36
C PHE A 132 -7.48 0.61 9.87
N SER A 133 -8.01 -0.18 10.80
CA SER A 133 -8.74 -1.42 10.49
C SER A 133 -10.02 -1.13 9.70
N GLU A 134 -10.74 -0.08 10.04
CA GLU A 134 -11.97 0.33 9.36
C GLU A 134 -11.68 0.80 7.93
N PHE A 135 -10.66 1.62 7.71
CA PHE A 135 -10.24 1.99 6.35
C PHE A 135 -9.83 0.78 5.51
N ALA A 136 -9.05 -0.14 6.08
CA ALA A 136 -8.65 -1.37 5.38
C ALA A 136 -9.88 -2.25 5.04
N TYR A 137 -10.84 -2.35 5.95
CA TYR A 137 -12.10 -3.07 5.72
C TYR A 137 -12.91 -2.45 4.58
N HIS A 138 -13.05 -1.13 4.54
CA HIS A 138 -13.74 -0.45 3.44
C HIS A 138 -13.06 -0.69 2.09
N VAL A 139 -11.73 -0.64 2.03
CA VAL A 139 -10.97 -0.98 0.81
C VAL A 139 -11.20 -2.43 0.41
N HIS A 140 -11.12 -3.36 1.37
CA HIS A 140 -11.37 -4.78 1.14
C HIS A 140 -12.76 -5.03 0.55
N PHE A 141 -13.77 -4.41 1.15
CA PHE A 141 -15.16 -4.53 0.70
C PHE A 141 -15.37 -3.95 -0.69
N GLN A 142 -14.78 -2.79 -1.00
CA GLN A 142 -14.85 -2.17 -2.33
C GLN A 142 -14.16 -3.06 -3.38
N LYS A 143 -13.01 -3.64 -3.06
CA LYS A 143 -12.30 -4.55 -3.95
C LYS A 143 -13.08 -5.84 -4.20
N GLN A 144 -13.73 -6.39 -3.19
CA GLN A 144 -14.58 -7.58 -3.33
C GLN A 144 -15.82 -7.33 -4.20
N ASN A 145 -16.41 -6.14 -4.11
CA ASN A 145 -17.63 -5.79 -4.85
C ASN A 145 -17.37 -5.15 -6.20
N LYS A 146 -16.11 -4.89 -6.56
CA LYS A 146 -15.74 -4.28 -7.84
C LYS A 146 -16.06 -5.19 -9.02
N TYR A 147 -16.04 -6.49 -8.82
CA TYR A 147 -16.21 -7.48 -9.86
C TYR A 147 -17.32 -8.47 -9.50
N SER A 148 -17.92 -9.09 -10.51
CA SER A 148 -18.87 -10.17 -10.29
C SER A 148 -18.25 -11.34 -9.48
N LYS A 149 -19.09 -12.12 -8.82
CA LYS A 149 -18.64 -13.31 -8.07
C LYS A 149 -17.79 -14.25 -8.93
N VAL A 150 -18.10 -14.34 -10.21
CA VAL A 150 -17.34 -15.17 -11.18
C VAL A 150 -15.93 -14.61 -11.37
N VAL A 151 -15.80 -13.31 -11.62
CA VAL A 151 -14.49 -12.68 -11.84
C VAL A 151 -13.66 -12.70 -10.54
N THR A 152 -14.25 -12.43 -9.40
CA THR A 152 -13.60 -12.56 -8.09
C THR A 152 -13.11 -14.00 -7.84
N SER A 153 -13.95 -15.01 -8.15
CA SER A 153 -13.57 -16.41 -8.06
C SER A 153 -12.38 -16.76 -8.99
N CYS A 154 -12.34 -16.19 -10.20
CA CYS A 154 -11.20 -16.36 -11.11
C CYS A 154 -9.92 -15.76 -10.53
N GLN A 155 -9.99 -14.57 -9.97
CA GLN A 155 -8.83 -13.89 -9.37
C GLN A 155 -8.28 -14.68 -8.18
N THR A 156 -9.17 -15.15 -7.30
CA THR A 156 -8.81 -15.99 -6.15
C THR A 156 -8.15 -17.30 -6.60
N TYR A 157 -8.74 -18.00 -7.58
CA TYR A 157 -8.17 -19.23 -8.13
C TYR A 157 -6.76 -19.00 -8.71
N ILE A 158 -6.58 -17.93 -9.47
CA ILE A 158 -5.28 -17.58 -10.06
C ILE A 158 -4.24 -17.33 -8.97
N ALA A 159 -4.58 -16.55 -7.95
CA ALA A 159 -3.68 -16.23 -6.83
C ALA A 159 -3.22 -17.52 -6.08
N GLN A 160 -4.15 -18.46 -5.86
CA GLN A 160 -3.86 -19.74 -5.19
C GLN A 160 -3.06 -20.72 -6.05
N HIS A 161 -3.05 -20.56 -7.39
CA HIS A 161 -2.46 -21.51 -8.32
C HIS A 161 -1.33 -20.91 -9.18
N LEU A 162 -0.65 -19.86 -8.69
CA LEU A 162 0.47 -19.24 -9.42
C LEU A 162 1.62 -20.22 -9.67
N TYR A 163 1.84 -21.14 -8.73
CA TYR A 163 2.85 -22.20 -8.79
C TYR A 163 2.32 -23.51 -9.38
N ALA A 164 1.18 -23.46 -10.03
CA ALA A 164 0.59 -24.60 -10.72
C ALA A 164 0.26 -24.24 -12.17
N LYS A 165 -0.07 -25.25 -12.99
CA LYS A 165 -0.52 -25.04 -14.37
C LYS A 165 -1.92 -24.42 -14.37
N CYS A 166 -2.00 -23.09 -14.30
CA CYS A 166 -3.26 -22.37 -14.37
C CYS A 166 -3.78 -22.34 -15.80
N SER A 167 -4.86 -23.08 -16.10
CA SER A 167 -5.49 -23.08 -17.41
C SER A 167 -6.87 -22.42 -17.39
N ILE A 168 -7.18 -21.67 -18.43
CA ILE A 168 -8.49 -21.03 -18.61
C ILE A 168 -9.62 -22.07 -18.58
N SER A 169 -9.38 -23.26 -19.13
CA SER A 169 -10.36 -24.37 -19.13
C SER A 169 -10.69 -24.83 -17.70
N ASN A 170 -9.70 -24.90 -16.79
CA ASN A 170 -9.93 -25.29 -15.40
C ASN A 170 -10.73 -24.22 -14.65
N ILE A 171 -10.39 -22.94 -14.86
CA ILE A 171 -11.11 -21.80 -14.26
C ILE A 171 -12.57 -21.79 -14.74
N ALA A 172 -12.80 -22.03 -16.03
CA ALA A 172 -14.13 -22.09 -16.62
C ALA A 172 -14.95 -23.26 -16.05
N LYS A 173 -14.35 -24.45 -15.95
CA LYS A 173 -15.00 -25.63 -15.33
C LYS A 173 -15.41 -25.38 -13.89
N MET A 174 -14.53 -24.79 -13.09
CA MET A 174 -14.80 -24.45 -11.69
C MET A 174 -15.99 -23.50 -11.56
N ASN A 175 -16.12 -22.53 -12.45
CA ASN A 175 -17.22 -21.57 -12.47
C ASN A 175 -18.45 -22.08 -13.25
N ARG A 176 -18.44 -23.31 -13.79
CA ARG A 176 -19.51 -23.89 -14.61
C ARG A 176 -19.86 -23.04 -15.84
N LEU A 177 -18.86 -22.43 -16.47
CA LEU A 177 -19.00 -21.53 -17.60
C LEU A 177 -18.24 -22.05 -18.84
N ASN A 178 -18.70 -21.57 -20.00
CA ASN A 178 -17.95 -21.76 -21.23
C ASN A 178 -16.66 -20.88 -21.17
N PRO A 179 -15.48 -21.40 -21.59
CA PRO A 179 -14.22 -20.64 -21.58
C PRO A 179 -14.27 -19.34 -22.38
N ILE A 180 -14.99 -19.30 -23.51
CA ILE A 180 -15.11 -18.10 -24.35
C ILE A 180 -15.89 -17.02 -23.59
N TYR A 181 -17.05 -17.40 -23.03
CA TYR A 181 -17.86 -16.48 -22.22
C TYR A 181 -17.11 -15.95 -21.01
N LEU A 182 -16.38 -16.83 -20.30
CA LEU A 182 -15.56 -16.42 -19.16
C LEU A 182 -14.50 -15.39 -19.55
N CYS A 183 -13.79 -15.61 -20.66
CA CYS A 183 -12.78 -14.66 -21.14
C CYS A 183 -13.39 -13.31 -21.49
N GLN A 184 -14.58 -13.28 -22.09
CA GLN A 184 -15.27 -12.05 -22.45
C GLN A 184 -15.77 -11.30 -21.22
N LEU A 185 -16.41 -12.00 -20.27
CA LEU A 185 -16.85 -11.45 -18.99
C LEU A 185 -15.69 -10.83 -18.22
N PHE A 186 -14.58 -11.59 -18.09
CA PHE A 186 -13.39 -11.12 -17.37
C PHE A 186 -12.79 -9.88 -18.04
N LYS A 187 -12.69 -9.86 -19.37
CA LYS A 187 -12.18 -8.71 -20.11
C LYS A 187 -13.07 -7.47 -19.96
N ASN A 188 -14.39 -7.66 -19.98
CA ASN A 188 -15.35 -6.57 -19.83
C ASN A 188 -15.28 -5.93 -18.43
N GLU A 189 -15.13 -6.73 -17.40
CA GLU A 189 -15.10 -6.24 -16.02
C GLU A 189 -13.71 -5.74 -15.59
N VAL A 190 -12.62 -6.46 -15.97
CA VAL A 190 -11.25 -6.16 -15.52
C VAL A 190 -10.49 -5.24 -16.50
N GLY A 191 -10.95 -5.14 -17.75
CA GLY A 191 -10.35 -4.31 -18.80
C GLY A 191 -9.21 -4.98 -19.57
N ILE A 192 -8.64 -6.08 -19.06
CA ILE A 192 -7.58 -6.86 -19.72
C ILE A 192 -8.01 -8.32 -19.88
N SER A 193 -7.37 -9.03 -20.82
CA SER A 193 -7.71 -10.44 -21.04
C SER A 193 -7.32 -11.30 -19.83
N LEU A 194 -8.09 -12.39 -19.58
CA LEU A 194 -7.79 -13.34 -18.51
C LEU A 194 -6.37 -13.92 -18.62
N ARG A 195 -5.89 -14.16 -19.85
CA ARG A 195 -4.51 -14.62 -20.09
C ARG A 195 -3.47 -13.58 -19.71
N GLU A 196 -3.71 -12.32 -20.04
CA GLU A 196 -2.83 -11.21 -19.68
C GLU A 196 -2.80 -10.98 -18.18
N TYR A 197 -3.94 -11.08 -17.51
CA TYR A 197 -4.04 -11.02 -16.06
C TYR A 197 -3.20 -12.13 -15.39
N ILE A 198 -3.31 -13.39 -15.84
CA ILE A 198 -2.48 -14.49 -15.32
C ILE A 198 -0.99 -14.19 -15.50
N GLN A 199 -0.58 -13.67 -16.66
CA GLN A 199 0.81 -13.30 -16.90
C GLN A 199 1.27 -12.18 -15.93
N GLN A 200 0.45 -11.16 -15.75
CA GLN A 200 0.73 -10.07 -14.85
C GLN A 200 0.93 -10.57 -13.41
N GLN A 201 0.03 -11.41 -12.91
CA GLN A 201 0.15 -11.97 -11.55
C GLN A 201 1.45 -12.80 -11.39
N LYS A 202 1.80 -13.61 -12.39
CA LYS A 202 3.06 -14.38 -12.40
C LYS A 202 4.29 -13.45 -12.42
N ILE A 203 4.23 -12.33 -13.11
CA ILE A 203 5.35 -11.37 -13.14
C ILE A 203 5.48 -10.63 -11.81
N GLU A 204 4.38 -10.26 -11.17
CA GLU A 204 4.43 -9.67 -9.82
C GLU A 204 5.06 -10.63 -8.81
N GLU A 205 4.69 -11.91 -8.88
CA GLU A 205 5.32 -12.93 -8.04
C GLU A 205 6.81 -13.16 -8.39
N ALA A 206 7.17 -13.12 -9.68
CA ALA A 206 8.56 -13.19 -10.11
C ALA A 206 9.40 -12.04 -9.55
N LYS A 207 8.86 -10.82 -9.49
CA LYS A 207 9.52 -9.65 -8.87
C LYS A 207 9.83 -9.91 -7.39
N ARG A 208 8.87 -10.47 -6.65
CA ARG A 208 9.07 -10.84 -5.24
C ARG A 208 10.19 -11.87 -5.10
N LEU A 209 10.14 -12.96 -5.87
CA LEU A 209 11.14 -14.03 -5.82
C LEU A 209 12.54 -13.54 -6.22
N LEU A 210 12.63 -12.62 -7.18
CA LEU A 210 13.92 -12.05 -7.62
C LEU A 210 14.64 -11.27 -6.52
N VAL A 211 13.88 -10.61 -5.64
CA VAL A 211 14.41 -9.74 -4.57
C VAL A 211 14.55 -10.48 -3.24
N SER A 212 13.58 -11.34 -2.90
CA SER A 212 13.48 -11.94 -1.55
C SER A 212 14.03 -13.36 -1.46
N SER A 213 14.52 -13.95 -2.56
CA SER A 213 15.01 -15.33 -2.53
C SER A 213 16.34 -15.52 -3.24
N SER A 214 17.04 -16.63 -2.92
CA SER A 214 18.27 -17.09 -3.60
C SER A 214 18.00 -17.93 -4.84
N TYR A 215 16.74 -18.05 -5.29
CA TYR A 215 16.39 -18.88 -6.45
C TYR A 215 17.05 -18.38 -7.73
N SER A 216 17.53 -19.30 -8.57
CA SER A 216 18.06 -18.95 -9.89
C SER A 216 16.93 -18.43 -10.80
N LEU A 217 17.29 -17.74 -11.89
CA LEU A 217 16.30 -17.35 -12.90
C LEU A 217 15.58 -18.56 -13.48
N THR A 218 16.30 -19.69 -13.61
CA THR A 218 15.75 -20.97 -14.09
C THR A 218 14.70 -21.50 -13.13
N ASP A 219 14.96 -21.49 -11.84
CA ASP A 219 13.99 -21.94 -10.84
C ASP A 219 12.71 -21.09 -10.89
N ILE A 220 12.86 -19.76 -10.96
CA ILE A 220 11.72 -18.83 -10.93
C ILE A 220 10.80 -19.04 -12.12
N TRP A 221 11.32 -19.08 -13.37
CA TRP A 221 10.43 -19.28 -14.51
C TRP A 221 9.82 -20.67 -14.55
N THR A 222 10.55 -21.70 -14.05
CA THR A 222 10.04 -23.07 -13.93
C THR A 222 8.92 -23.16 -12.90
N TYR A 223 9.12 -22.60 -11.68
CA TYR A 223 8.09 -22.58 -10.63
C TYR A 223 6.82 -21.84 -11.05
N LEU A 224 6.98 -20.77 -11.82
CA LEU A 224 5.85 -19.99 -12.33
C LEU A 224 5.26 -20.58 -13.64
N HIS A 225 5.70 -21.76 -14.06
CA HIS A 225 5.21 -22.46 -15.25
C HIS A 225 5.20 -21.57 -16.52
N PHE A 226 6.33 -20.88 -16.78
CA PHE A 226 6.58 -20.33 -18.10
C PHE A 226 7.14 -21.45 -19.01
N THR A 227 6.88 -21.39 -20.30
CA THR A 227 7.30 -22.41 -21.27
C THR A 227 8.82 -22.51 -21.40
N ASP A 228 9.49 -21.37 -21.38
CA ASP A 228 10.95 -21.26 -21.47
C ASP A 228 11.43 -19.91 -20.94
N GLN A 229 12.74 -19.79 -20.75
CA GLN A 229 13.39 -18.60 -20.24
C GLN A 229 13.24 -17.39 -21.17
N SER A 230 13.26 -17.62 -22.49
CA SER A 230 13.15 -16.52 -23.47
C SER A 230 11.77 -15.89 -23.41
N TYR A 231 10.73 -16.71 -23.35
CA TYR A 231 9.36 -16.26 -23.19
C TYR A 231 9.15 -15.54 -21.85
N PHE A 232 9.66 -16.10 -20.74
CA PHE A 232 9.63 -15.43 -19.44
C PHE A 232 10.29 -14.04 -19.50
N THR A 233 11.49 -13.94 -20.04
CA THR A 233 12.23 -12.68 -20.19
C THR A 233 11.47 -11.65 -21.01
N LYS A 234 10.85 -12.09 -22.12
CA LYS A 234 10.03 -11.25 -23.00
C LYS A 234 8.80 -10.72 -22.25
N VAL A 235 8.08 -11.59 -21.53
CA VAL A 235 6.89 -11.20 -20.77
C VAL A 235 7.27 -10.27 -19.60
N PHE A 236 8.33 -10.61 -18.87
CA PHE A 236 8.83 -9.78 -17.77
C PHE A 236 9.20 -8.38 -18.26
N LYS A 237 9.96 -8.27 -19.35
CA LYS A 237 10.32 -6.98 -19.94
C LYS A 237 9.09 -6.18 -20.41
N LYS A 238 8.06 -6.86 -20.94
CA LYS A 238 6.80 -6.21 -21.33
C LYS A 238 6.12 -5.50 -20.15
N PHE A 239 6.08 -6.14 -18.97
CA PHE A 239 5.36 -5.60 -17.82
C PHE A 239 6.22 -4.69 -16.92
N VAL A 240 7.53 -4.93 -16.84
CA VAL A 240 8.45 -4.26 -15.89
C VAL A 240 9.35 -3.24 -16.58
N GLY A 241 9.51 -3.32 -17.91
CA GLY A 241 10.39 -2.44 -18.68
C GLY A 241 11.85 -2.90 -18.72
N THR A 242 12.32 -3.74 -17.79
CA THR A 242 13.68 -4.26 -17.69
C THR A 242 13.72 -5.77 -17.73
N THR A 243 14.90 -6.37 -17.92
CA THR A 243 15.04 -7.83 -17.88
C THR A 243 15.03 -8.33 -16.43
N PRO A 244 14.67 -9.61 -16.16
CA PRO A 244 14.72 -10.19 -14.82
C PRO A 244 16.11 -10.08 -14.16
N LYS A 245 17.18 -10.25 -14.94
CA LYS A 245 18.57 -10.12 -14.46
C LYS A 245 18.90 -8.68 -14.06
N GLN A 246 18.49 -7.71 -14.89
CA GLN A 246 18.68 -6.30 -14.55
C GLN A 246 17.88 -5.92 -13.30
N TYR A 247 16.63 -6.36 -13.21
CA TYR A 247 15.78 -6.12 -12.05
C TYR A 247 16.40 -6.63 -10.76
N ARG A 248 16.90 -7.87 -10.74
CA ARG A 248 17.58 -8.46 -9.56
C ARG A 248 18.83 -7.67 -9.14
N ASN A 249 19.57 -7.11 -10.09
CA ASN A 249 20.79 -6.37 -9.80
C ASN A 249 20.52 -4.95 -9.27
N THR A 250 19.29 -4.46 -9.43
CA THR A 250 18.90 -3.10 -9.01
C THR A 250 18.32 -3.10 -7.59
N TYR A 251 17.74 -4.20 -7.17
CA TYR A 251 17.11 -4.39 -5.86
C TYR A 251 17.74 -5.55 -5.09
#